data_16fb299e8d9706d359e98a8e07dbc5ea
#
_entry.id   16fb299e8d9706d359e98a8e07dbc5ea
#
_cell.length_a   1.000
_cell.length_b   1.000
_cell.length_c   1.000
_cell.angle_alpha   90.00
_cell.angle_beta   90.00
_cell.angle_gamma   90.00
#
_symmetry.space_group_name_H-M   'P 1'
#
loop_
_entity.id
_entity.type
_entity.pdbx_description
1 polymer ?
#
loop_
_entity_poly.entity_id
_entity_poly.type
_entity_poly.pdbx_seq_one_letter_code
_entity_poly.pdbx_strand_id
1 'polypeptide(L)'
;KNSAIGSDGFGYAKDEEKRWLKIPQVGRVVLEDDVEIGANTAIDCASVGETRIKRGAKIDNLVQIGHSCTVDEDALICSQTGLAGSSVIGKRVILAGQVGIAGHLKVGDDAVITAKSATSHDVEPGKVISGIPGFDNKDWLRSTAAYRRLGELARTIRELEKKVSGS
;
A
#
# COMPACT_ATOMS: atom_id res chain seq x y z
N LYS A 1 4.58 21.77 4.73
CA LYS A 1 3.75 22.63 5.60
C LYS A 1 2.62 21.80 6.22
N ASN A 2 2.30 22.02 7.49
CA ASN A 2 1.22 21.35 8.24
C ASN A 2 1.33 19.82 8.31
N SER A 3 2.54 19.26 8.20
CA SER A 3 2.75 17.83 8.33
C SER A 3 2.96 17.48 9.81
N ALA A 4 2.39 16.35 10.25
CA ALA A 4 2.51 15.86 11.61
C ALA A 4 3.53 14.73 11.67
N ILE A 5 4.59 14.90 12.44
CA ILE A 5 5.63 13.89 12.63
C ILE A 5 5.62 13.43 14.08
N GLY A 6 5.39 12.13 14.30
CA GLY A 6 5.37 11.53 15.63
C GLY A 6 4.02 11.59 16.32
N SER A 7 2.91 11.74 15.57
CA SER A 7 1.58 11.51 16.11
C SER A 7 1.42 10.06 16.58
N ASP A 8 0.51 9.86 17.52
CA ASP A 8 0.20 8.52 18.02
C ASP A 8 -0.28 7.61 16.89
N GLY A 9 0.30 6.43 16.80
CA GLY A 9 -0.18 5.39 15.88
C GLY A 9 -1.59 4.90 16.21
N PHE A 10 -2.27 4.37 15.22
CA PHE A 10 -3.63 3.84 15.32
C PHE A 10 -3.60 2.41 15.87
N GLY A 11 -3.31 2.28 17.16
CA GLY A 11 -3.22 1.00 17.88
C GLY A 11 -4.31 0.88 18.95
N TYR A 12 -5.16 -0.13 18.84
CA TYR A 12 -6.25 -0.39 19.79
C TYR A 12 -6.39 -1.87 20.07
N ALA A 13 -6.75 -2.22 21.32
CA ALA A 13 -7.17 -3.56 21.72
C ALA A 13 -8.65 -3.53 22.14
N LYS A 14 -9.32 -4.67 22.16
CA LYS A 14 -10.66 -4.78 22.71
C LYS A 14 -10.60 -5.23 24.15
N ASP A 15 -11.40 -4.60 25.02
CA ASP A 15 -11.68 -5.10 26.36
C ASP A 15 -12.72 -6.25 26.35
N GLU A 16 -13.07 -6.73 27.52
CA GLU A 16 -14.05 -7.81 27.68
C GLU A 16 -15.44 -7.45 27.16
N GLU A 17 -15.81 -6.17 27.20
CA GLU A 17 -17.08 -5.65 26.65
C GLU A 17 -16.98 -5.26 25.16
N LYS A 18 -15.88 -5.61 24.49
CA LYS A 18 -15.60 -5.32 23.06
C LYS A 18 -15.43 -3.82 22.74
N ARG A 19 -15.16 -2.96 23.73
CA ARG A 19 -14.84 -1.56 23.55
C ARG A 19 -13.38 -1.40 23.16
N TRP A 20 -13.06 -0.35 22.40
CA TRP A 20 -11.70 -0.06 21.98
C TRP A 20 -10.90 0.66 23.06
N LEU A 21 -9.82 0.03 23.51
CA LEU A 21 -8.83 0.63 24.40
C LEU A 21 -7.60 1.02 23.58
N LYS A 22 -7.14 2.26 23.76
CA LYS A 22 -5.94 2.74 23.08
C LYS A 22 -4.70 2.04 23.62
N ILE A 23 -3.87 1.55 22.72
CA ILE A 23 -2.53 1.04 23.04
C ILE A 23 -1.59 2.26 23.07
N PRO A 24 -0.86 2.52 24.15
CA PRO A 24 0.10 3.60 24.22
C PRO A 24 1.15 3.52 23.11
N GLN A 25 1.45 4.66 22.51
CA GLN A 25 2.44 4.80 21.45
C GLN A 25 3.66 5.53 22.01
N VAL A 26 4.64 4.78 22.50
CA VAL A 26 5.79 5.31 23.26
C VAL A 26 7.09 5.33 22.47
N GLY A 27 7.03 4.92 21.21
CA GLY A 27 8.17 4.94 20.30
C GLY A 27 8.41 6.33 19.70
N ARG A 28 9.19 6.36 18.65
CA ARG A 28 9.59 7.60 17.98
C ARG A 28 9.53 7.50 16.47
N VAL A 29 9.66 8.64 15.78
CA VAL A 29 9.95 8.72 14.36
C VAL A 29 11.43 9.08 14.17
N VAL A 30 12.09 8.43 13.21
CA VAL A 30 13.46 8.76 12.79
C VAL A 30 13.42 9.11 11.31
N LEU A 31 13.86 10.31 10.99
CA LEU A 31 14.07 10.80 9.62
C LEU A 31 15.57 10.89 9.37
N GLU A 32 16.06 10.23 8.33
CA GLU A 32 17.46 10.31 7.93
C GLU A 32 17.71 11.49 6.98
N ASP A 33 18.95 11.62 6.49
CA ASP A 33 19.36 12.74 5.63
C ASP A 33 18.61 12.74 4.30
N ASP A 34 18.45 13.91 3.71
CA ASP A 34 17.87 14.13 2.38
C ASP A 34 16.42 13.62 2.22
N VAL A 35 15.70 13.36 3.32
CA VAL A 35 14.26 13.04 3.30
C VAL A 35 13.47 14.31 2.99
N GLU A 36 12.53 14.20 2.04
CA GLU A 36 11.56 15.26 1.77
C GLU A 36 10.14 14.81 2.14
N ILE A 37 9.39 15.71 2.81
CA ILE A 37 8.03 15.44 3.25
C ILE A 37 7.12 16.56 2.76
N GLY A 38 6.14 16.19 1.98
CA GLY A 38 5.10 17.06 1.43
C GLY A 38 4.13 17.60 2.49
N ALA A 39 3.23 18.45 2.06
CA ALA A 39 2.27 19.11 2.95
C ALA A 39 1.17 18.16 3.45
N ASN A 40 0.71 18.38 4.69
CA ASN A 40 -0.37 17.60 5.33
C ASN A 40 -0.11 16.09 5.35
N THR A 41 1.12 15.66 5.35
CA THR A 41 1.52 14.26 5.52
C THR A 41 1.61 13.96 7.01
N ALA A 42 1.14 12.77 7.41
CA ALA A 42 1.24 12.29 8.78
C ALA A 42 2.13 11.05 8.84
N ILE A 43 3.09 11.06 9.78
CA ILE A 43 3.98 9.93 10.07
C ILE A 43 3.84 9.61 11.55
N ASP A 44 3.23 8.46 11.84
CA ASP A 44 2.95 8.04 13.20
C ASP A 44 4.21 7.49 13.88
N CYS A 45 4.34 7.72 15.18
CA CYS A 45 5.38 7.06 15.97
C CYS A 45 5.06 5.57 16.15
N ALA A 46 6.07 4.79 16.45
CA ALA A 46 5.90 3.37 16.73
C ALA A 46 5.24 3.14 18.10
N SER A 47 4.59 2.00 18.26
CA SER A 47 4.11 1.57 19.60
C SER A 47 5.30 1.37 20.55
N VAL A 48 6.35 0.71 20.06
CA VAL A 48 7.66 0.55 20.72
C VAL A 48 8.74 0.60 19.64
N GLY A 49 9.87 1.24 19.91
CA GLY A 49 10.95 1.38 18.94
C GLY A 49 10.73 2.59 18.01
N GLU A 50 10.73 2.37 16.71
CA GLU A 50 10.71 3.50 15.77
C GLU A 50 9.95 3.23 14.48
N THR A 51 9.35 4.28 13.92
CA THR A 51 9.00 4.42 12.52
C THR A 51 10.16 5.12 11.84
N ARG A 52 10.71 4.54 10.79
CA ARG A 52 11.96 5.03 10.19
C ARG A 52 11.79 5.35 8.72
N ILE A 53 12.20 6.57 8.35
CA ILE A 53 12.28 7.01 6.96
C ILE A 53 13.76 7.20 6.64
N LYS A 54 14.29 6.38 5.74
CA LYS A 54 15.71 6.34 5.41
C LYS A 54 16.08 7.39 4.37
N ARG A 55 17.40 7.55 4.21
CA ARG A 55 18.02 8.57 3.38
C ARG A 55 17.40 8.67 1.99
N GLY A 56 17.20 9.89 1.52
CA GLY A 56 16.77 10.20 0.15
C GLY A 56 15.31 9.95 -0.15
N ALA A 57 14.54 9.28 0.72
CA ALA A 57 13.13 9.02 0.49
C ALA A 57 12.33 10.31 0.25
N LYS A 58 11.42 10.27 -0.71
CA LYS A 58 10.56 11.38 -1.10
C LYS A 58 9.10 11.03 -0.84
N ILE A 59 8.48 11.78 0.02
CA ILE A 59 7.09 11.57 0.47
C ILE A 59 6.28 12.80 0.08
N ASP A 60 5.29 12.60 -0.75
CA ASP A 60 4.44 13.66 -1.28
C ASP A 60 3.37 14.11 -0.26
N ASN A 61 2.48 14.97 -0.70
CA ASN A 61 1.42 15.54 0.11
C ASN A 61 0.35 14.50 0.49
N LEU A 62 -0.28 14.70 1.65
CA LEU A 62 -1.42 13.89 2.11
C LEU A 62 -1.11 12.39 2.25
N VAL A 63 0.13 12.02 2.46
CA VAL A 63 0.54 10.63 2.71
C VAL A 63 0.32 10.29 4.19
N GLN A 64 -0.18 9.09 4.46
CA GLN A 64 -0.23 8.53 5.81
C GLN A 64 0.78 7.39 5.94
N ILE A 65 1.71 7.51 6.87
CA ILE A 65 2.62 6.42 7.26
C ILE A 65 2.26 5.98 8.68
N GLY A 66 1.75 4.76 8.78
CA GLY A 66 1.37 4.16 10.05
C GLY A 66 2.56 3.81 10.95
N HIS A 67 2.27 3.51 12.20
CA HIS A 67 3.26 3.20 13.23
C HIS A 67 4.18 2.04 12.83
N SER A 68 5.43 2.08 13.28
CA SER A 68 6.42 1.00 13.10
C SER A 68 6.75 0.67 11.63
N CYS A 69 6.41 1.55 10.70
CA CYS A 69 6.80 1.40 9.30
C CYS A 69 8.27 1.70 9.08
N THR A 70 8.86 1.06 8.07
CA THR A 70 10.17 1.44 7.53
C THR A 70 9.99 1.79 6.06
N VAL A 71 10.46 2.98 5.67
CA VAL A 71 10.61 3.40 4.28
C VAL A 71 12.09 3.47 3.99
N ASP A 72 12.55 2.63 3.07
CA ASP A 72 13.97 2.47 2.76
C ASP A 72 14.48 3.56 1.80
N GLU A 73 15.78 3.52 1.50
CA GLU A 73 16.51 4.54 0.76
C GLU A 73 15.88 4.83 -0.61
N ASP A 74 15.79 6.11 -0.96
CA ASP A 74 15.35 6.61 -2.26
C ASP A 74 13.93 6.13 -2.69
N ALA A 75 13.11 5.66 -1.77
CA ALA A 75 11.72 5.34 -2.08
C ALA A 75 10.92 6.60 -2.43
N LEU A 76 10.03 6.49 -3.42
CA LEU A 76 9.15 7.57 -3.88
C LEU A 76 7.69 7.22 -3.54
N ILE A 77 7.08 7.99 -2.66
CA ILE A 77 5.70 7.78 -2.20
C ILE A 77 4.85 8.97 -2.64
N CYS A 78 4.02 8.75 -3.64
CA CYS A 78 3.16 9.80 -4.21
C CYS A 78 1.93 10.08 -3.32
N SER A 79 1.27 11.18 -3.63
CA SER A 79 0.21 11.75 -2.81
C SER A 79 -0.95 10.79 -2.51
N GLN A 80 -1.54 10.97 -1.33
CA GLN A 80 -2.69 10.22 -0.82
C GLN A 80 -2.42 8.70 -0.66
N THR A 81 -1.17 8.28 -0.66
CA THR A 81 -0.80 6.90 -0.34
C THR A 81 -0.93 6.64 1.15
N GLY A 82 -1.43 5.47 1.50
CA GLY A 82 -1.55 5.00 2.88
C GLY A 82 -0.75 3.74 3.14
N LEU A 83 0.16 3.79 4.12
CA LEU A 83 0.88 2.64 4.64
C LEU A 83 0.28 2.25 5.99
N ALA A 84 -0.30 1.08 6.10
CA ALA A 84 -0.72 0.56 7.39
C ALA A 84 0.49 0.13 8.24
N GLY A 85 0.29 0.06 9.55
CA GLY A 85 1.37 -0.15 10.51
C GLY A 85 2.25 -1.37 10.25
N SER A 86 3.51 -1.28 10.63
CA SER A 86 4.52 -2.34 10.54
C SER A 86 4.87 -2.78 9.11
N SER A 87 4.57 -1.98 8.11
CA SER A 87 4.95 -2.26 6.72
C SER A 87 6.39 -1.83 6.43
N VAL A 88 7.06 -2.57 5.55
CA VAL A 88 8.43 -2.28 5.10
C VAL A 88 8.41 -2.00 3.60
N ILE A 89 8.81 -0.79 3.23
CA ILE A 89 8.95 -0.36 1.85
C ILE A 89 10.43 -0.38 1.50
N GLY A 90 10.81 -1.18 0.53
CA GLY A 90 12.20 -1.37 0.10
C GLY A 90 12.79 -0.18 -0.63
N LYS A 91 14.06 -0.31 -1.02
CA LYS A 91 14.81 0.74 -1.70
C LYS A 91 14.24 1.05 -3.08
N ARG A 92 14.20 2.33 -3.45
CA ARG A 92 13.78 2.81 -4.78
C ARG A 92 12.39 2.34 -5.20
N VAL A 93 11.58 1.89 -4.25
CA VAL A 93 10.17 1.55 -4.50
C VAL A 93 9.42 2.80 -4.95
N ILE A 94 8.52 2.63 -5.91
CA ILE A 94 7.59 3.68 -6.33
C ILE A 94 6.17 3.28 -5.95
N LEU A 95 5.58 4.03 -5.02
CA LEU A 95 4.16 3.95 -4.74
C LEU A 95 3.48 5.13 -5.42
N ALA A 96 2.74 4.86 -6.47
CA ALA A 96 2.02 5.91 -7.20
C ALA A 96 0.83 6.46 -6.39
N GLY A 97 0.15 7.49 -6.90
CA GLY A 97 -0.89 8.18 -6.13
C GLY A 97 -2.04 7.28 -5.67
N GLN A 98 -2.50 7.49 -4.45
CA GLN A 98 -3.64 6.77 -3.85
C GLN A 98 -3.41 5.25 -3.69
N VAL A 99 -2.17 4.82 -3.51
CA VAL A 99 -1.85 3.42 -3.21
C VAL A 99 -2.19 3.09 -1.76
N GLY A 100 -2.68 1.87 -1.53
CA GLY A 100 -2.92 1.31 -0.20
C GLY A 100 -2.03 0.09 0.06
N ILE A 101 -1.27 0.11 1.16
CA ILE A 101 -0.47 -1.03 1.62
C ILE A 101 -1.06 -1.54 2.94
N ALA A 102 -1.48 -2.80 2.96
CA ALA A 102 -1.97 -3.42 4.18
C ALA A 102 -0.84 -3.58 5.22
N GLY A 103 -1.23 -3.74 6.49
CA GLY A 103 -0.25 -3.85 7.58
C GLY A 103 0.62 -5.09 7.52
N HIS A 104 1.82 -4.99 8.10
CA HIS A 104 2.79 -6.08 8.23
C HIS A 104 3.30 -6.66 6.90
N LEU A 105 3.25 -5.89 5.81
CA LEU A 105 3.72 -6.31 4.49
C LEU A 105 5.12 -5.81 4.19
N LYS A 106 5.80 -6.54 3.30
CA LYS A 106 7.07 -6.14 2.72
C LYS A 106 6.90 -5.90 1.21
N VAL A 107 7.26 -4.70 0.78
CA VAL A 107 7.40 -4.35 -0.65
C VAL A 107 8.88 -4.38 -0.97
N GLY A 108 9.30 -5.28 -1.84
CA GLY A 108 10.70 -5.50 -2.20
C GLY A 108 11.29 -4.33 -3.00
N ASP A 109 12.61 -4.26 -3.02
CA ASP A 109 13.36 -3.19 -3.70
C ASP A 109 12.95 -3.05 -5.18
N ASP A 110 12.99 -1.83 -5.70
CA ASP A 110 12.68 -1.49 -7.09
C ASP A 110 11.24 -1.87 -7.56
N ALA A 111 10.36 -2.26 -6.64
CA ALA A 111 8.96 -2.54 -6.99
C ALA A 111 8.19 -1.25 -7.30
N VAL A 112 7.20 -1.38 -8.16
CA VAL A 112 6.29 -0.28 -8.53
C VAL A 112 4.85 -0.69 -8.27
N ILE A 113 4.11 0.11 -7.51
CA ILE A 113 2.67 -0.07 -7.34
C ILE A 113 1.96 1.08 -8.05
N THR A 114 1.14 0.73 -9.05
CA THR A 114 0.48 1.72 -9.90
C THR A 114 -0.63 2.47 -9.15
N ALA A 115 -0.99 3.65 -9.67
CA ALA A 115 -1.98 4.50 -9.02
C ALA A 115 -3.32 3.80 -8.75
N LYS A 116 -3.92 4.11 -7.61
CA LYS A 116 -5.19 3.53 -7.14
C LYS A 116 -5.17 2.01 -6.99
N SER A 117 -4.00 1.45 -6.72
CA SER A 117 -3.86 0.02 -6.45
C SER A 117 -3.69 -0.22 -4.95
N ALA A 118 -4.03 -1.43 -4.51
CA ALA A 118 -3.81 -1.85 -3.14
C ALA A 118 -3.28 -3.28 -3.09
N THR A 119 -2.39 -3.57 -2.15
CA THR A 119 -1.91 -4.94 -1.92
C THR A 119 -2.14 -5.38 -0.48
N SER A 120 -2.51 -6.63 -0.33
CA SER A 120 -2.65 -7.34 0.94
C SER A 120 -1.64 -8.48 1.10
N HIS A 121 -0.65 -8.55 0.21
CA HIS A 121 0.41 -9.56 0.21
C HIS A 121 1.75 -8.89 -0.04
N ASP A 122 2.82 -9.57 0.36
CA ASP A 122 4.18 -9.13 0.07
C ASP A 122 4.41 -9.00 -1.44
N VAL A 123 5.24 -8.06 -1.80
CA VAL A 123 5.60 -7.78 -3.21
C VAL A 123 7.07 -8.10 -3.41
N GLU A 124 7.35 -9.01 -4.33
CA GLU A 124 8.72 -9.36 -4.71
C GLU A 124 9.47 -8.18 -5.32
N PRO A 125 10.81 -8.12 -5.18
CA PRO A 125 11.61 -7.05 -5.77
C PRO A 125 11.41 -6.92 -7.30
N GLY A 126 11.39 -5.68 -7.78
CA GLY A 126 11.26 -5.35 -9.20
C GLY A 126 9.88 -5.63 -9.82
N LYS A 127 8.90 -6.04 -9.05
CA LYS A 127 7.54 -6.30 -9.56
C LYS A 127 6.76 -5.02 -9.78
N VAL A 128 5.91 -5.05 -10.80
CA VAL A 128 4.91 -4.01 -11.05
C VAL A 128 3.53 -4.57 -10.70
N ILE A 129 2.87 -3.94 -9.72
CA ILE A 129 1.58 -4.37 -9.18
C ILE A 129 0.49 -3.37 -9.58
N SER A 130 -0.67 -3.88 -9.99
CA SER A 130 -1.82 -3.07 -10.40
C SER A 130 -3.13 -3.67 -9.89
N GLY A 131 -4.09 -2.80 -9.60
CA GLY A 131 -5.47 -3.18 -9.28
C GLY A 131 -5.76 -3.32 -7.79
N ILE A 132 -7.01 -3.72 -7.49
CA ILE A 132 -7.51 -3.99 -6.14
C ILE A 132 -8.29 -5.31 -6.18
N PRO A 133 -7.80 -6.38 -5.54
CA PRO A 133 -6.45 -6.54 -4.99
C PRO A 133 -5.38 -6.40 -6.07
N GLY A 134 -4.19 -5.93 -5.67
CA GLY A 134 -3.06 -5.78 -6.59
C GLY A 134 -2.44 -7.14 -6.94
N PHE A 135 -2.19 -7.37 -8.22
CA PHE A 135 -1.47 -8.51 -8.73
C PHE A 135 -0.57 -8.11 -9.92
N ASP A 136 0.19 -9.05 -10.47
CA ASP A 136 1.16 -8.71 -11.53
C ASP A 136 0.54 -7.87 -12.65
N ASN A 137 1.23 -6.82 -13.06
CA ASN A 137 0.70 -5.83 -14.01
C ASN A 137 0.33 -6.44 -15.36
N LYS A 138 1.11 -7.41 -15.88
CA LYS A 138 0.79 -8.05 -17.16
C LYS A 138 -0.52 -8.84 -17.10
N ASP A 139 -0.74 -9.53 -15.99
CA ASP A 139 -1.96 -10.30 -15.78
C ASP A 139 -3.15 -9.38 -15.52
N TRP A 140 -2.93 -8.26 -14.80
CA TRP A 140 -3.95 -7.23 -14.64
C TRP A 140 -4.39 -6.63 -15.99
N LEU A 141 -3.45 -6.30 -16.86
CA LEU A 141 -3.76 -5.77 -18.21
C LEU A 141 -4.55 -6.77 -19.05
N ARG A 142 -4.16 -8.06 -19.02
CA ARG A 142 -4.90 -9.14 -19.70
C ARG A 142 -6.32 -9.29 -19.17
N SER A 143 -6.45 -9.32 -17.84
CA SER A 143 -7.75 -9.44 -17.16
C SER A 143 -8.66 -8.25 -17.46
N THR A 144 -8.13 -7.03 -17.44
CA THR A 144 -8.88 -5.81 -17.74
C THR A 144 -9.33 -5.77 -19.21
N ALA A 145 -8.51 -6.25 -20.14
CA ALA A 145 -8.90 -6.38 -21.55
C ALA A 145 -10.04 -7.40 -21.73
N ALA A 146 -9.99 -8.53 -21.03
CA ALA A 146 -11.05 -9.54 -21.04
C ALA A 146 -12.33 -9.02 -20.35
N TYR A 147 -12.17 -8.29 -19.23
CA TYR A 147 -13.29 -7.71 -18.48
C TYR A 147 -14.23 -6.86 -19.35
N ARG A 148 -13.68 -6.05 -20.25
CA ARG A 148 -14.45 -5.23 -21.19
C ARG A 148 -15.31 -6.07 -22.16
N ARG A 149 -14.96 -7.34 -22.36
CA ARG A 149 -15.61 -8.27 -23.27
C ARG A 149 -16.43 -9.35 -22.56
N LEU A 150 -16.57 -9.29 -21.24
CA LEU A 150 -17.28 -10.33 -20.47
C LEU A 150 -18.71 -10.57 -20.97
N GLY A 151 -19.42 -9.51 -21.37
CA GLY A 151 -20.77 -9.64 -21.93
C GLY A 151 -20.82 -10.42 -23.25
N GLU A 152 -19.81 -10.23 -24.13
CA GLU A 152 -19.67 -10.97 -25.39
C GLU A 152 -19.29 -12.43 -25.13
N LEU A 153 -18.29 -12.64 -24.24
CA LEU A 153 -17.85 -13.98 -23.84
C LEU A 153 -18.97 -14.81 -23.24
N ALA A 154 -19.75 -14.22 -22.33
CA ALA A 154 -20.90 -14.90 -21.73
C ALA A 154 -22.00 -15.28 -22.75
N ARG A 155 -22.17 -14.48 -23.81
CA ARG A 155 -23.08 -14.80 -24.92
C ARG A 155 -22.53 -15.97 -25.75
N THR A 156 -21.28 -15.90 -26.15
CA THR A 156 -20.59 -16.94 -26.93
C THR A 156 -20.63 -18.28 -26.20
N ILE A 157 -20.38 -18.29 -24.88
CA ILE A 157 -20.43 -19.52 -24.08
C ILE A 157 -21.83 -20.13 -24.14
N ARG A 158 -22.86 -19.31 -23.91
CA ARG A 158 -24.27 -19.81 -23.98
C ARG A 158 -24.63 -20.36 -25.36
N GLU A 159 -24.14 -19.78 -26.44
CA GLU A 159 -24.36 -20.28 -27.81
C GLU A 159 -23.64 -21.61 -28.04
N LEU A 160 -22.43 -21.76 -27.52
CA LEU A 160 -21.66 -23.01 -27.61
C LEU A 160 -22.33 -24.13 -26.78
N GLU A 161 -22.77 -23.82 -25.55
CA GLU A 161 -23.52 -24.77 -24.72
C GLU A 161 -24.75 -25.31 -25.45
N LYS A 162 -25.56 -24.43 -26.10
CA LYS A 162 -26.71 -24.85 -26.90
C LYS A 162 -26.34 -25.75 -28.06
N LYS A 163 -25.22 -25.52 -28.74
CA LYS A 163 -24.75 -26.35 -29.84
C LYS A 163 -24.29 -27.72 -29.38
N VAL A 164 -23.66 -27.80 -28.22
CA VAL A 164 -23.17 -29.07 -27.64
C VAL A 164 -24.31 -29.89 -27.03
N SER A 165 -25.29 -29.24 -26.38
CA SER A 165 -26.41 -29.91 -25.73
C SER A 165 -27.54 -30.31 -26.70
N GLY A 166 -27.53 -29.82 -27.94
CA GLY A 166 -28.53 -30.11 -28.97
C GLY A 166 -28.08 -31.16 -29.98
N SER A 167 -27.00 -31.94 -29.65
CA SER A 167 -26.52 -33.07 -30.45
C SER A 167 -26.93 -34.39 -29.87
#